data_3699aa7e1a209c559b2ca1578471389c
#
_entry.id   3699aa7e1a209c559b2ca1578471389c
#
_cell.length_a   1.000
_cell.length_b   1.000
_cell.length_c   1.000
_cell.angle_alpha   90.00
_cell.angle_beta   90.00
_cell.angle_gamma   90.00
#
_symmetry.space_group_name_H-M   'P 1'
#
loop_
_entity.id
_entity.type
_entity.pdbx_description
1 polymer ?
#
loop_
_entity_poly.entity_id
_entity_poly.type
_entity_poly.pdbx_seq_one_letter_code
_entity_poly.pdbx_strand_id
1 'polypeptide(L)'
;AKLQEHKFEIPNLISRRLYNDRRKITSSLCNTIRERMAKEIDGDEDCFCIDSKPIEVCRFSRSKHCSMGKKNFEKAPSIGYCASQGVYYYGYKLHAVRGLSGVIHSFDLTKASVHDIHYLK
;
A
#
# COMPACT_ATOMS: atom_id res chain seq x y z
N ALA A 1 -15.35 7.93 10.56
CA ALA A 1 -16.77 8.06 10.35
C ALA A 1 -17.47 6.70 10.37
N LYS A 2 -17.16 5.75 9.46
CA LYS A 2 -17.83 4.43 9.39
C LYS A 2 -17.72 3.59 10.67
N LEU A 3 -16.62 3.66 11.43
CA LEU A 3 -16.48 2.91 12.69
C LEU A 3 -17.38 3.42 13.82
N GLN A 4 -17.85 4.66 13.78
CA GLN A 4 -18.79 5.18 14.78
C GLN A 4 -20.23 4.68 14.57
N GLU A 5 -20.56 4.30 13.33
CA GLU A 5 -21.87 3.71 13.00
C GLU A 5 -22.05 2.33 13.64
N HIS A 6 -20.94 1.61 13.89
CA HIS A 6 -20.91 0.29 14.52
C HIS A 6 -20.62 0.31 16.03
N LYS A 7 -20.78 1.47 16.69
CA LYS A 7 -20.48 1.60 18.13
C LYS A 7 -21.31 0.65 19.02
N PHE A 8 -22.50 0.30 18.58
CA PHE A 8 -23.35 -0.67 19.30
C PHE A 8 -22.84 -2.11 19.19
N GLU A 9 -22.21 -2.46 18.06
CA GLU A 9 -21.63 -3.78 17.82
C GLU A 9 -20.24 -3.91 18.43
N ILE A 10 -19.51 -2.79 18.53
CA ILE A 10 -18.15 -2.72 19.09
C ILE A 10 -18.11 -1.65 20.19
N PRO A 11 -18.59 -1.98 21.41
CA PRO A 11 -18.77 -0.98 22.48
C PRO A 11 -17.46 -0.35 22.98
N ASN A 12 -16.32 -1.02 22.80
CA ASN A 12 -15.00 -0.56 23.26
C ASN A 12 -14.16 0.05 22.14
N LEU A 13 -14.76 0.84 21.26
CA LEU A 13 -14.03 1.56 20.22
C LEU A 13 -12.99 2.50 20.83
N ILE A 14 -11.71 2.21 20.52
CA ILE A 14 -10.58 3.07 20.89
C ILE A 14 -10.58 4.35 20.07
N SER A 15 -9.93 5.40 20.57
CA SER A 15 -9.77 6.64 19.83
C SER A 15 -8.96 6.41 18.53
N ARG A 16 -9.19 7.24 17.51
CA ARG A 16 -8.46 7.19 16.24
C ARG A 16 -6.95 7.24 16.43
N ARG A 17 -6.47 8.07 17.37
CA ARG A 17 -5.05 8.19 17.68
C ARG A 17 -4.49 6.87 18.21
N LEU A 18 -5.13 6.31 19.24
CA LEU A 18 -4.72 5.05 19.85
C LEU A 18 -4.76 3.89 18.85
N TYR A 19 -5.76 3.85 17.97
CA TYR A 19 -5.85 2.89 16.88
C TYR A 19 -4.64 2.98 15.94
N ASN A 20 -4.28 4.20 15.51
CA ASN A 20 -3.15 4.42 14.61
C ASN A 20 -1.82 4.05 15.27
N ASP A 21 -1.64 4.36 16.55
CA ASP A 21 -0.42 4.03 17.29
C ASP A 21 -0.28 2.50 17.47
N ARG A 22 -1.35 1.81 17.84
CA ARG A 22 -1.38 0.35 17.92
C ARG A 22 -1.12 -0.31 16.57
N ARG A 23 -1.75 0.19 15.50
CA ARG A 23 -1.54 -0.30 14.14
C ARG A 23 -0.07 -0.21 13.72
N LYS A 24 0.64 0.87 14.07
CA LYS A 24 2.08 1.00 13.78
C LYS A 24 2.91 -0.06 14.51
N ILE A 25 2.62 -0.30 15.78
CA ILE A 25 3.32 -1.29 16.59
C ILE A 25 3.09 -2.72 16.07
N THR A 26 1.85 -3.03 15.67
CA THR A 26 1.48 -4.37 15.22
C THR A 26 1.75 -4.64 13.74
N SER A 27 2.20 -3.65 12.97
CA SER A 27 2.37 -3.80 11.51
C SER A 27 3.37 -4.88 11.11
N SER A 28 4.47 -5.03 11.85
CA SER A 28 5.46 -6.09 11.60
C SER A 28 4.88 -7.48 11.86
N LEU A 29 4.14 -7.64 12.96
CA LEU A 29 3.46 -8.89 13.28
C LEU A 29 2.43 -9.27 12.22
N CYS A 30 1.62 -8.30 11.76
CA CYS A 30 0.66 -8.52 10.69
C CYS A 30 1.34 -8.98 9.40
N ASN A 31 2.49 -8.41 9.04
CA ASN A 31 3.26 -8.85 7.88
C ASN A 31 3.78 -10.27 8.05
N THR A 32 4.34 -10.62 9.20
CA THR A 32 4.82 -11.98 9.48
C THR A 32 3.68 -13.01 9.38
N ILE A 33 2.51 -12.70 9.93
CA ILE A 33 1.33 -13.59 9.83
C ILE A 33 0.92 -13.75 8.36
N ARG A 34 0.81 -12.64 7.62
CA ARG A 34 0.45 -12.66 6.21
C ARG A 34 1.41 -13.52 5.38
N GLU A 35 2.72 -13.36 5.58
CA GLU A 35 3.75 -14.12 4.87
C GLU A 35 3.66 -15.63 5.18
N ARG A 36 3.41 -15.99 6.43
CA ARG A 36 3.19 -17.40 6.81
C ARG A 36 1.94 -17.97 6.15
N MET A 37 0.83 -17.24 6.22
CA MET A 37 -0.42 -17.66 5.57
C MET A 37 -0.25 -17.83 4.06
N ALA A 38 0.44 -16.89 3.40
CA ALA A 38 0.71 -16.99 1.97
C ALA A 38 1.51 -18.26 1.63
N LYS A 39 2.54 -18.59 2.41
CA LYS A 39 3.32 -19.82 2.24
C LYS A 39 2.51 -21.10 2.48
N GLU A 40 1.60 -21.10 3.44
CA GLU A 40 0.74 -22.26 3.72
C GLU A 40 -0.28 -22.48 2.61
N ILE A 41 -0.78 -21.41 1.98
CA ILE A 41 -1.79 -21.54 0.91
C ILE A 41 -1.14 -21.88 -0.44
N ASP A 42 -0.02 -21.26 -0.77
CA ASP A 42 0.64 -21.34 -2.08
C ASP A 42 2.04 -22.00 -1.99
N GLY A 43 2.25 -22.91 -1.03
CA GLY A 43 3.57 -23.49 -0.72
C GLY A 43 4.29 -24.20 -1.88
N ASP A 44 3.56 -24.65 -2.89
CA ASP A 44 4.06 -25.36 -4.06
C ASP A 44 3.98 -24.54 -5.35
N GLU A 45 3.71 -23.24 -5.28
CA GLU A 45 3.54 -22.39 -6.46
C GLU A 45 4.90 -21.87 -6.94
N ASP A 46 5.26 -22.18 -8.19
CA ASP A 46 6.49 -21.72 -8.85
C ASP A 46 6.27 -20.51 -9.76
N CYS A 47 5.02 -20.11 -9.97
CA CYS A 47 4.65 -19.04 -10.88
C CYS A 47 4.03 -17.84 -10.14
N PHE A 48 4.65 -16.69 -10.30
CA PHE A 48 4.19 -15.45 -9.67
C PHE A 48 3.92 -14.37 -10.71
N CYS A 49 2.86 -13.61 -10.49
CA CYS A 49 2.55 -12.41 -11.26
C CYS A 49 2.90 -11.17 -10.45
N ILE A 50 3.51 -10.18 -11.09
CA ILE A 50 3.74 -8.87 -10.51
C ILE A 50 2.76 -7.88 -11.13
N ASP A 51 2.07 -7.15 -10.28
CA ASP A 51 1.14 -6.10 -10.68
C ASP A 51 1.44 -4.82 -9.91
N SER A 52 1.14 -3.68 -10.51
CA SER A 52 1.33 -2.40 -9.87
C SER A 52 0.07 -1.54 -9.95
N LYS A 53 -0.20 -0.81 -8.86
CA LYS A 53 -1.36 0.07 -8.76
C LYS A 53 -0.96 1.46 -8.31
N PRO A 54 -1.46 2.53 -8.97
CA PRO A 54 -1.26 3.90 -8.51
C PRO A 54 -2.00 4.15 -7.19
N ILE A 55 -1.31 4.83 -6.26
CA ILE A 55 -1.88 5.34 -5.01
C ILE A 55 -1.75 6.85 -5.01
N GLU A 56 -2.83 7.53 -5.34
CA GLU A 56 -2.87 8.98 -5.33
C GLU A 56 -2.86 9.53 -3.90
N VAL A 57 -1.99 10.49 -3.65
CA VAL A 57 -1.92 11.22 -2.38
C VAL A 57 -2.86 12.42 -2.37
N CYS A 58 -2.95 13.09 -3.50
CA CYS A 58 -3.85 14.22 -3.71
C CYS A 58 -4.12 14.39 -5.20
N ARG A 59 -5.16 15.18 -5.54
CA ARG A 59 -5.43 15.55 -6.94
C ARG A 59 -4.18 16.14 -7.59
N PHE A 60 -3.89 15.77 -8.82
CA PHE A 60 -2.70 16.22 -9.55
C PHE A 60 -2.51 17.74 -9.52
N SER A 61 -3.58 18.53 -9.67
CA SER A 61 -3.55 19.99 -9.58
C SER A 61 -3.05 20.53 -8.24
N ARG A 62 -3.12 19.74 -7.16
CA ARG A 62 -2.66 20.10 -5.81
C ARG A 62 -1.27 19.57 -5.48
N SER A 63 -0.60 18.88 -6.38
CA SER A 63 0.72 18.28 -6.14
C SER A 63 1.77 19.26 -5.63
N LYS A 64 1.80 20.48 -6.17
CA LYS A 64 2.73 21.55 -5.75
C LYS A 64 2.54 22.00 -4.29
N HIS A 65 1.33 21.89 -3.77
CA HIS A 65 0.97 22.30 -2.40
C HIS A 65 0.97 21.14 -1.40
N CYS A 66 1.23 19.91 -1.87
CA CYS A 66 1.28 18.75 -0.99
C CYS A 66 2.44 18.87 0.00
N SER A 67 2.15 18.71 1.29
CA SER A 67 3.15 18.77 2.36
C SER A 67 3.71 17.39 2.74
N MET A 68 3.13 16.32 2.21
CA MET A 68 3.55 14.96 2.51
C MET A 68 4.98 14.71 2.04
N GLY A 69 5.82 14.19 2.93
CA GLY A 69 7.19 13.83 2.60
C GLY A 69 8.17 15.00 2.46
N LYS A 70 7.77 16.26 2.66
CA LYS A 70 8.67 17.42 2.53
C LYS A 70 9.90 17.34 3.44
N LYS A 71 9.80 16.66 4.58
CA LYS A 71 10.93 16.47 5.52
C LYS A 71 11.88 15.34 5.14
N ASN A 72 11.45 14.45 4.26
CA ASN A 72 12.26 13.32 3.78
C ASN A 72 12.04 13.15 2.27
N PHE A 73 12.96 13.71 1.50
CA PHE A 73 12.87 13.74 0.05
C PHE A 73 12.89 12.33 -0.58
N GLU A 74 13.56 11.38 0.05
CA GLU A 74 13.59 9.99 -0.44
C GLU A 74 12.23 9.31 -0.36
N LYS A 75 11.44 9.66 0.66
CA LYS A 75 10.09 9.13 0.89
C LYS A 75 8.98 10.04 0.37
N ALA A 76 9.32 11.13 -0.28
CA ALA A 76 8.33 12.05 -0.83
C ALA A 76 7.59 11.41 -2.02
N PRO A 77 6.27 11.65 -2.16
CA PRO A 77 5.53 11.22 -3.34
C PRO A 77 6.07 11.92 -4.60
N SER A 78 5.88 11.32 -5.76
CA SER A 78 6.31 11.84 -7.04
C SER A 78 5.20 11.78 -8.09
N ILE A 79 5.44 12.37 -9.25
CA ILE A 79 4.57 12.26 -10.41
C ILE A 79 4.83 10.94 -11.11
N GLY A 80 3.78 10.21 -11.42
CA GLY A 80 3.80 8.99 -12.22
C GLY A 80 2.73 9.02 -13.29
N TYR A 81 2.83 8.10 -14.23
CA TYR A 81 1.86 7.91 -15.29
C TYR A 81 1.22 6.52 -15.17
N CYS A 82 -0.10 6.48 -15.18
CA CYS A 82 -0.87 5.24 -15.19
C CYS A 82 -1.28 4.92 -16.62
N ALA A 83 -0.60 3.97 -17.27
CA ALA A 83 -0.83 3.63 -18.67
C ALA A 83 -2.24 3.05 -18.91
N SER A 84 -2.77 2.25 -17.99
CA SER A 84 -4.10 1.65 -18.09
C SER A 84 -5.24 2.67 -18.07
N GLN A 85 -5.02 3.81 -17.41
CA GLN A 85 -6.00 4.90 -17.29
C GLN A 85 -5.68 6.10 -18.18
N GLY A 86 -4.48 6.16 -18.77
CA GLY A 86 -4.03 7.28 -19.61
C GLY A 86 -3.83 8.59 -18.84
N VAL A 87 -3.58 8.54 -17.51
CA VAL A 87 -3.54 9.75 -16.69
C VAL A 87 -2.26 9.87 -15.87
N TYR A 88 -1.83 11.12 -15.65
CA TYR A 88 -0.79 11.43 -14.68
C TYR A 88 -1.39 11.54 -13.29
N TYR A 89 -0.67 11.04 -12.29
CA TYR A 89 -1.04 11.13 -10.89
C TYR A 89 0.14 11.55 -10.02
N TYR A 90 -0.15 12.05 -8.83
CA TYR A 90 0.86 12.41 -7.84
C TYR A 90 0.70 11.52 -6.61
N GLY A 91 1.72 10.73 -6.31
CA GLY A 91 1.62 9.78 -5.21
C GLY A 91 2.73 8.74 -5.19
N TYR A 92 2.30 7.53 -4.93
CA TYR A 92 3.12 6.33 -4.86
C TYR A 92 2.61 5.26 -5.83
N LYS A 93 3.44 4.26 -6.07
CA LYS A 93 3.06 3.06 -6.80
C LYS A 93 3.17 1.87 -5.85
N LEU A 94 2.09 1.13 -5.68
CA LEU A 94 2.06 -0.14 -4.97
C LEU A 94 2.43 -1.25 -5.95
N HIS A 95 3.48 -1.98 -5.66
CA HIS A 95 3.83 -3.21 -6.35
C HIS A 95 3.39 -4.39 -5.49
N ALA A 96 2.78 -5.39 -6.10
CA ALA A 96 2.35 -6.60 -5.43
C ALA A 96 2.78 -7.83 -6.23
N VAL A 97 3.36 -8.80 -5.54
CA VAL A 97 3.67 -10.13 -6.07
C VAL A 97 2.58 -11.06 -5.58
N ARG A 98 1.89 -11.72 -6.50
CA ARG A 98 0.83 -12.67 -6.18
C ARG A 98 1.04 -14.00 -6.88
N GLY A 99 0.63 -15.08 -6.25
CA GLY A 99 0.52 -16.38 -6.86
C GLY A 99 -0.65 -16.48 -7.85
N LEU A 100 -0.74 -17.55 -8.61
CA LEU A 100 -1.86 -17.83 -9.54
C LEU A 100 -3.19 -17.98 -8.78
N SER A 101 -3.16 -18.48 -7.56
CA SER A 101 -4.29 -18.54 -6.62
C SER A 101 -4.88 -17.18 -6.27
N GLY A 102 -4.12 -16.09 -6.53
CA GLY A 102 -4.49 -14.71 -6.15
C GLY A 102 -4.00 -14.28 -4.78
N VAL A 103 -3.28 -15.13 -4.06
CA VAL A 103 -2.68 -14.80 -2.76
C VAL A 103 -1.52 -13.82 -2.94
N ILE A 104 -1.48 -12.76 -2.15
CA ILE A 104 -0.41 -11.78 -2.18
C ILE A 104 0.75 -12.25 -1.29
N HIS A 105 1.87 -12.60 -1.90
CA HIS A 105 3.09 -13.01 -1.21
C HIS A 105 3.88 -11.84 -0.64
N SER A 106 4.07 -10.80 -1.44
CA SER A 106 4.77 -9.59 -1.01
C SER A 106 4.17 -8.35 -1.66
N PHE A 107 4.38 -7.23 -1.03
CA PHE A 107 4.05 -5.93 -1.61
C PHE A 107 5.04 -4.87 -1.12
N ASP A 108 5.24 -3.86 -1.94
CA ASP A 108 6.08 -2.73 -1.62
C ASP A 108 5.50 -1.44 -2.18
N LEU A 109 5.92 -0.32 -1.62
CA LEU A 109 5.46 1.00 -1.99
C LEU A 109 6.65 1.85 -2.45
N THR A 110 6.67 2.17 -3.74
CA THR A 110 7.69 3.03 -4.33
C THR A 110 7.13 4.42 -4.68
N LYS A 111 8.02 5.34 -5.02
CA LYS A 111 7.59 6.61 -5.64
C LYS A 111 6.88 6.31 -6.96
N ALA A 112 5.89 7.12 -7.31
CA ALA A 112 5.14 6.96 -8.56
C ALA A 112 6.00 7.01 -9.84
N SER A 113 7.17 7.67 -9.79
CA SER A 113 8.13 7.76 -10.88
C SER A 113 8.95 6.49 -11.12
N VAL A 114 8.94 5.52 -10.20
CA VAL A 114 9.69 4.26 -10.36
C VAL A 114 8.97 3.37 -11.37
N HIS A 115 9.71 2.92 -12.39
CA HIS A 115 9.18 2.00 -13.38
C HIS A 115 9.16 0.57 -12.84
N ASP A 116 8.17 -0.24 -13.22
CA ASP A 116 7.98 -1.60 -12.71
C ASP A 116 9.20 -2.52 -12.95
N ILE A 117 9.89 -2.34 -14.09
CA ILE A 117 11.13 -3.07 -14.40
C ILE A 117 12.24 -2.85 -13.36
N HIS A 118 12.31 -1.67 -12.75
CA HIS A 118 13.31 -1.39 -11.73
C HIS A 118 12.98 -2.01 -10.37
N TYR A 119 11.72 -2.39 -10.16
CA TYR A 119 11.30 -3.11 -8.97
C TYR A 119 11.76 -4.58 -8.98
N LEU A 120 11.94 -5.15 -10.16
CA LEU A 120 12.35 -6.57 -10.36
C LEU A 120 13.86 -6.82 -10.18
N LYS A 121 14.65 -5.80 -9.90
CA LYS A 121 16.09 -5.90 -9.62
C LYS A 121 16.32 -5.92 -8.13
#